data_7d0fc4cf499cfeb2961e2595335cc956
#
_entry.id   7d0fc4cf499cfeb2961e2595335cc956
#
_cell.length_a   1.000
_cell.length_b   1.000
_cell.length_c   1.000
_cell.angle_alpha   90.00
_cell.angle_beta   90.00
_cell.angle_gamma   90.00
#
_symmetry.space_group_name_H-M   'P 1'
#
loop_
_entity.id
_entity.type
_entity.pdbx_description
1 polymer ?
#
loop_
_entity_poly.entity_id
_entity_poly.type
_entity_poly.pdbx_seq_one_letter_code
_entity_poly.pdbx_strand_id
1 'polypeptide(L)'
;MKNMKRLPVLLMACLLLAGLISCGGHGQLEKAVRSVLVSGDTTRAAYDSLCSMVTDNPGKYGDLLTPEGKVDHKKMSDFIEQIGSQLRPPMHWNTRPYGGVDNLSLTIYFERSGSMVPYDQRGGGGQLKKAINDLINHFPAGSKVDINIVNDGIYPYQHTVDEFLTDRDIYQSTAGIGDASYTDFQLIFNKILEAQQPGNVSVLVSDLIYSPQDTRGVSLEKIFNEESSLATRAFARYKGKSVVVQQFMGDFSGKYYPYNGIPFEYSGKRPFYLVIIADSDVMDLLAQDKRYSGVLDAPEVRNSYRFNQGTSEVECRVLPEWKDNVGRFRVKHGDGIVLAKCDGDR
;
A
#
# COMPACT_ATOMS: atom_id res chain seq x y z
N MET A 1 44.70 55.99 -0.65
CA MET A 1 44.56 54.52 -0.56
C MET A 1 44.01 54.17 0.83
N LYS A 2 42.71 54.07 1.01
CA LYS A 2 42.04 53.46 2.17
C LYS A 2 40.54 53.47 1.90
N ASN A 3 39.88 52.34 2.11
CA ASN A 3 38.43 52.09 2.11
C ASN A 3 37.88 51.34 0.90
N MET A 4 38.19 50.07 0.87
CA MET A 4 37.40 49.15 0.08
C MET A 4 37.52 47.75 0.68
N LYS A 5 36.89 47.45 1.81
CA LYS A 5 36.77 46.05 2.37
C LYS A 5 35.65 45.88 3.40
N ARG A 6 34.48 46.64 3.34
CA ARG A 6 33.40 46.39 4.31
C ARG A 6 32.02 46.10 3.69
N LEU A 7 31.90 45.84 2.38
CA LEU A 7 30.61 45.60 1.74
C LEU A 7 30.10 44.14 1.64
N PRO A 8 30.92 43.07 1.75
CA PRO A 8 30.35 41.71 1.63
C PRO A 8 29.77 41.13 2.90
N VAL A 9 30.07 41.70 4.11
CA VAL A 9 29.58 41.14 5.37
C VAL A 9 28.12 41.53 5.68
N LEU A 10 27.69 42.69 5.22
CA LEU A 10 26.31 43.14 5.45
C LEU A 10 25.29 42.45 4.51
N LEU A 11 25.70 42.04 3.32
CA LEU A 11 24.82 41.31 2.39
C LEU A 11 24.63 39.84 2.80
N MET A 12 25.61 39.25 3.47
CA MET A 12 25.51 37.87 3.95
C MET A 12 24.69 37.77 5.23
N ALA A 13 24.63 38.83 6.05
CA ALA A 13 23.76 38.89 7.24
C ALA A 13 22.28 39.08 6.85
N CYS A 14 21.94 39.73 5.76
CA CYS A 14 20.57 39.88 5.26
C CYS A 14 20.02 38.59 4.63
N LEU A 15 20.86 37.71 4.06
CA LEU A 15 20.45 36.42 3.51
C LEU A 15 20.21 35.36 4.58
N LEU A 16 20.77 35.51 5.77
CA LEU A 16 20.51 34.63 6.92
C LEU A 16 19.27 35.04 7.74
N LEU A 17 18.76 36.26 7.56
CA LEU A 17 17.55 36.73 8.21
C LEU A 17 16.28 36.53 7.37
N ALA A 18 16.38 36.19 6.09
CA ALA A 18 15.26 35.85 5.23
C ALA A 18 14.65 34.45 5.52
N GLY A 19 15.26 33.65 6.38
CA GLY A 19 14.77 32.34 6.81
C GLY A 19 13.92 32.34 8.08
N LEU A 20 13.64 33.51 8.69
CA LEU A 20 12.91 33.63 9.96
C LEU A 20 11.64 34.50 9.88
N ILE A 21 11.13 34.80 8.69
CA ILE A 21 9.81 35.38 8.56
C ILE A 21 8.85 34.25 8.21
N SER A 22 8.57 33.40 9.19
CA SER A 22 7.42 32.52 9.15
C SER A 22 6.66 32.67 10.45
N CYS A 23 5.50 33.33 10.31
CA CYS A 23 4.27 33.00 10.97
C CYS A 23 4.10 33.33 12.47
N GLY A 24 3.73 34.55 12.75
CA GLY A 24 3.06 34.92 13.99
C GLY A 24 1.66 34.35 14.21
N GLY A 25 1.05 33.65 13.21
CA GLY A 25 -0.35 33.19 13.25
C GLY A 25 -0.57 31.69 13.54
N HIS A 26 0.20 30.81 12.96
CA HIS A 26 -0.10 29.36 12.92
C HIS A 26 0.64 28.50 13.95
N GLY A 27 1.36 29.05 14.88
CA GLY A 27 2.28 28.31 15.77
C GLY A 27 1.67 27.16 16.58
N GLN A 28 0.38 27.20 16.90
CA GLN A 28 -0.29 26.05 17.57
C GLN A 28 -0.65 24.96 16.58
N LEU A 29 -1.19 25.30 15.41
CA LEU A 29 -1.52 24.36 14.35
C LEU A 29 -0.24 23.70 13.82
N GLU A 30 0.84 24.47 13.62
CA GLU A 30 2.14 23.94 13.24
C GLU A 30 2.67 22.89 14.23
N LYS A 31 2.57 23.20 15.54
CA LYS A 31 2.97 22.23 16.60
C LYS A 31 2.11 20.97 16.55
N ALA A 32 0.81 21.10 16.34
CA ALA A 32 -0.10 19.96 16.21
C ALA A 32 0.24 19.12 14.98
N VAL A 33 0.46 19.72 13.82
CA VAL A 33 0.89 19.05 12.59
C VAL A 33 2.22 18.31 12.80
N ARG A 34 3.22 18.99 13.40
CA ARG A 34 4.52 18.34 13.72
C ARG A 34 4.34 17.14 14.65
N SER A 35 3.48 17.25 15.67
CA SER A 35 3.19 16.16 16.60
C SER A 35 2.57 14.96 15.88
N VAL A 36 1.57 15.20 15.05
CA VAL A 36 0.92 14.15 14.24
C VAL A 36 1.92 13.46 13.32
N LEU A 37 2.72 14.21 12.58
CA LEU A 37 3.73 13.64 11.66
C LEU A 37 4.78 12.83 12.41
N VAL A 38 5.29 13.33 13.55
CA VAL A 38 6.32 12.64 14.33
C VAL A 38 5.78 11.39 15.02
N SER A 39 4.52 11.41 15.49
CA SER A 39 3.88 10.21 16.06
C SER A 39 3.52 9.14 15.03
N GLY A 40 3.47 9.52 13.74
CA GLY A 40 3.01 8.63 12.67
C GLY A 40 1.49 8.41 12.66
N ASP A 41 0.72 9.20 13.41
CA ASP A 41 -0.75 9.15 13.41
C ASP A 41 -1.31 9.89 12.18
N THR A 42 -1.14 9.30 11.01
CA THR A 42 -1.61 9.85 9.72
C THR A 42 -3.04 9.40 9.38
N THR A 43 -3.89 9.25 10.40
CA THR A 43 -5.29 8.82 10.23
C THR A 43 -6.20 9.96 9.78
N ARG A 44 -7.36 9.60 9.21
CA ARG A 44 -8.45 10.53 8.92
C ARG A 44 -8.88 11.31 10.17
N ALA A 45 -8.95 10.65 11.31
CA ALA A 45 -9.34 11.27 12.58
C ALA A 45 -8.35 12.36 13.02
N ALA A 46 -7.04 12.12 12.84
CA ALA A 46 -6.02 13.12 13.09
C ALA A 46 -6.17 14.34 12.16
N TYR A 47 -6.44 14.10 10.88
CA TYR A 47 -6.71 15.19 9.92
C TYR A 47 -7.95 16.01 10.29
N ASP A 48 -9.06 15.34 10.62
CA ASP A 48 -10.30 15.99 11.03
C ASP A 48 -10.10 16.81 12.31
N SER A 49 -9.28 16.34 13.25
CA SER A 49 -8.90 17.08 14.45
C SER A 49 -8.12 18.37 14.12
N LEU A 50 -7.17 18.31 13.18
CA LEU A 50 -6.47 19.51 12.69
C LEU A 50 -7.43 20.48 11.98
N CYS A 51 -8.36 19.98 11.19
CA CYS A 51 -9.40 20.77 10.53
C CYS A 51 -10.30 21.48 11.55
N SER A 52 -10.69 20.80 12.64
CA SER A 52 -11.47 21.39 13.74
C SER A 52 -10.72 22.55 14.41
N MET A 53 -9.41 22.42 14.63
CA MET A 53 -8.59 23.53 15.15
C MET A 53 -8.65 24.77 14.26
N VAL A 54 -8.73 24.57 12.93
CA VAL A 54 -8.84 25.68 11.96
C VAL A 54 -10.22 26.33 12.02
N THR A 55 -11.29 25.53 12.01
CA THR A 55 -12.67 26.04 12.05
C THR A 55 -13.04 26.69 13.38
N ASP A 56 -12.48 26.20 14.48
CA ASP A 56 -12.73 26.75 15.81
C ASP A 56 -12.01 28.09 16.05
N ASN A 57 -11.03 28.42 15.22
CA ASN A 57 -10.24 29.65 15.34
C ASN A 57 -10.15 30.43 14.02
N PRO A 58 -11.27 30.85 13.42
CA PRO A 58 -11.29 31.45 12.07
C PRO A 58 -10.52 32.78 11.98
N GLY A 59 -10.47 33.53 13.08
CA GLY A 59 -9.69 34.78 13.12
C GLY A 59 -8.17 34.54 13.08
N LYS A 60 -7.71 33.36 13.37
CA LYS A 60 -6.29 33.00 13.43
C LYS A 60 -5.84 32.23 12.17
N TYR A 61 -6.73 31.45 11.58
CA TYR A 61 -6.46 30.54 10.47
C TYR A 61 -7.34 30.84 9.24
N GLY A 62 -7.79 32.10 9.09
CA GLY A 62 -8.68 32.46 8.02
C GLY A 62 -8.14 32.26 6.61
N ASP A 63 -6.82 32.27 6.45
CA ASP A 63 -6.14 31.93 5.20
C ASP A 63 -6.26 30.45 4.79
N LEU A 64 -6.53 29.55 5.75
CA LEU A 64 -6.82 28.14 5.52
C LEU A 64 -8.32 27.85 5.36
N LEU A 65 -9.15 28.88 5.35
CA LEU A 65 -10.59 28.76 5.15
C LEU A 65 -11.01 29.21 3.75
N THR A 66 -12.13 28.66 3.28
CA THR A 66 -12.86 29.19 2.12
C THR A 66 -13.63 30.46 2.50
N PRO A 67 -14.12 31.25 1.54
CA PRO A 67 -14.96 32.43 1.82
C PRO A 67 -16.22 32.08 2.65
N GLU A 68 -16.71 30.86 2.57
CA GLU A 68 -17.88 30.35 3.32
C GLU A 68 -17.51 29.87 4.74
N GLY A 69 -16.25 30.02 5.18
CA GLY A 69 -15.77 29.65 6.50
C GLY A 69 -15.54 28.14 6.70
N LYS A 70 -15.47 27.36 5.63
CA LYS A 70 -15.09 25.96 5.66
C LYS A 70 -13.59 25.81 5.44
N VAL A 71 -13.00 24.69 5.88
CA VAL A 71 -11.58 24.40 5.61
C VAL A 71 -11.35 24.35 4.10
N ASP A 72 -10.38 25.11 3.62
CA ASP A 72 -9.81 24.93 2.29
C ASP A 72 -8.82 23.77 2.33
N HIS A 73 -9.32 22.59 2.00
CA HIS A 73 -8.57 21.34 2.11
C HIS A 73 -7.29 21.33 1.26
N LYS A 74 -7.27 22.06 0.14
CA LYS A 74 -6.06 22.20 -0.66
C LYS A 74 -4.99 22.96 0.09
N LYS A 75 -5.33 24.15 0.62
CA LYS A 75 -4.39 24.95 1.41
C LYS A 75 -3.95 24.24 2.68
N MET A 76 -4.86 23.53 3.33
CA MET A 76 -4.53 22.72 4.51
C MET A 76 -3.54 21.61 4.18
N SER A 77 -3.71 20.91 3.06
CA SER A 77 -2.79 19.90 2.56
C SER A 77 -1.42 20.50 2.24
N ASP A 78 -1.38 21.61 1.53
CA ASP A 78 -0.14 22.31 1.19
C ASP A 78 0.60 22.80 2.46
N PHE A 79 -0.14 23.25 3.48
CA PHE A 79 0.40 23.63 4.78
C PHE A 79 1.04 22.44 5.52
N ILE A 80 0.35 21.30 5.57
CA ILE A 80 0.87 20.08 6.20
C ILE A 80 2.14 19.60 5.49
N GLU A 81 2.15 19.58 4.16
CA GLU A 81 3.30 19.17 3.34
C GLU A 81 4.50 20.12 3.55
N GLN A 82 4.25 21.42 3.62
CA GLN A 82 5.30 22.39 3.94
C GLN A 82 5.96 22.12 5.28
N ILE A 83 5.20 21.80 6.31
CA ILE A 83 5.73 21.48 7.64
C ILE A 83 6.49 20.17 7.61
N GLY A 84 5.94 19.15 6.94
CA GLY A 84 6.56 17.83 6.82
C GLY A 84 7.92 17.89 6.13
N SER A 85 8.05 18.68 5.09
CA SER A 85 9.32 18.88 4.36
C SER A 85 10.43 19.54 5.21
N GLN A 86 10.06 20.27 6.25
CA GLN A 86 11.01 20.94 7.16
C GLN A 86 11.53 19.99 8.27
N LEU A 87 10.88 18.84 8.48
CA LEU A 87 11.31 17.86 9.46
C LEU A 87 12.64 17.18 9.05
N ARG A 88 13.29 16.54 10.01
CA ARG A 88 14.54 15.81 9.77
C ARG A 88 14.45 14.43 10.45
N PRO A 89 14.30 13.32 9.69
CA PRO A 89 14.14 13.30 8.22
C PRO A 89 12.82 13.95 7.76
N PRO A 90 12.70 14.37 6.48
CA PRO A 90 11.43 14.86 5.94
C PRO A 90 10.32 13.81 6.08
N MET A 91 9.11 14.27 6.39
CA MET A 91 7.92 13.42 6.54
C MET A 91 6.83 13.91 5.59
N HIS A 92 6.13 12.98 4.95
CA HIS A 92 5.07 13.27 3.99
C HIS A 92 3.77 12.63 4.45
N TRP A 93 2.69 13.40 4.35
CA TRP A 93 1.33 12.94 4.62
C TRP A 93 0.38 13.50 3.56
N ASN A 94 -0.05 12.66 2.63
CA ASN A 94 -0.99 13.07 1.61
C ASN A 94 -2.41 13.18 2.19
N THR A 95 -2.80 14.38 2.56
CA THR A 95 -4.12 14.68 3.14
C THR A 95 -5.16 15.12 2.10
N ARG A 96 -4.78 15.29 0.83
CA ARG A 96 -5.68 15.76 -0.25
C ARG A 96 -6.94 14.91 -0.40
N PRO A 97 -6.86 13.57 -0.37
CA PRO A 97 -8.04 12.72 -0.46
C PRO A 97 -9.05 12.91 0.67
N TYR A 98 -8.59 13.28 1.87
CA TYR A 98 -9.48 13.52 3.01
C TYR A 98 -10.42 14.70 2.80
N GLY A 99 -9.96 15.72 2.08
CA GLY A 99 -10.78 16.87 1.70
C GLY A 99 -11.67 16.66 0.48
N GLY A 100 -11.61 15.49 -0.15
CA GLY A 100 -12.34 15.22 -1.38
C GLY A 100 -11.85 16.06 -2.57
N VAL A 101 -10.64 16.63 -2.49
CA VAL A 101 -10.07 17.51 -3.51
C VAL A 101 -9.57 16.71 -4.71
N ASP A 102 -8.95 15.55 -4.43
CA ASP A 102 -8.43 14.65 -5.46
C ASP A 102 -8.98 13.24 -5.27
N ASN A 103 -9.28 12.56 -6.35
CA ASN A 103 -9.57 11.13 -6.31
C ASN A 103 -8.27 10.36 -6.14
N LEU A 104 -8.36 9.20 -5.45
CA LEU A 104 -7.25 8.24 -5.45
C LEU A 104 -7.01 7.75 -6.87
N SER A 105 -5.74 7.47 -7.19
CA SER A 105 -5.37 6.80 -8.42
C SER A 105 -5.24 5.30 -8.20
N LEU A 106 -5.49 4.52 -9.25
CA LEU A 106 -5.38 3.06 -9.25
C LEU A 106 -4.30 2.64 -10.24
N THR A 107 -3.38 1.80 -9.81
CA THR A 107 -2.42 1.13 -10.71
C THR A 107 -2.60 -0.38 -10.60
N ILE A 108 -3.01 -1.01 -11.68
CA ILE A 108 -3.19 -2.46 -11.76
C ILE A 108 -1.92 -3.09 -12.34
N TYR A 109 -1.41 -4.08 -11.68
CA TYR A 109 -0.31 -4.94 -12.09
C TYR A 109 -0.90 -6.32 -12.42
N PHE A 110 -1.17 -6.55 -13.70
CA PHE A 110 -1.80 -7.79 -14.19
C PHE A 110 -0.73 -8.82 -14.53
N GLU A 111 -0.70 -9.92 -13.77
CA GLU A 111 0.24 -10.99 -14.04
C GLU A 111 -0.10 -11.75 -15.30
N ARG A 112 0.90 -11.83 -16.19
CA ARG A 112 0.85 -12.61 -17.41
C ARG A 112 1.86 -13.74 -17.35
N SER A 113 1.48 -14.82 -16.69
CA SER A 113 2.24 -16.06 -16.61
C SER A 113 1.46 -17.22 -17.22
N GLY A 114 2.15 -18.34 -17.46
CA GLY A 114 1.50 -19.55 -17.98
C GLY A 114 0.43 -20.12 -17.07
N SER A 115 0.53 -19.90 -15.74
CA SER A 115 -0.47 -20.37 -14.77
C SER A 115 -1.72 -19.50 -14.72
N MET A 116 -1.62 -18.23 -15.14
CA MET A 116 -2.75 -17.29 -15.18
C MET A 116 -3.61 -17.43 -16.44
N VAL A 117 -3.02 -17.86 -17.56
CA VAL A 117 -3.75 -18.01 -18.86
C VAL A 117 -5.06 -18.80 -18.73
N PRO A 118 -5.14 -19.92 -17.98
CA PRO A 118 -6.36 -20.72 -17.89
C PRO A 118 -7.56 -20.05 -17.20
N TYR A 119 -7.38 -18.91 -16.53
CA TYR A 119 -8.49 -18.16 -15.89
C TYR A 119 -9.30 -17.31 -16.87
N ASP A 120 -8.72 -16.88 -17.98
CA ASP A 120 -9.36 -15.96 -18.92
C ASP A 120 -9.58 -16.60 -20.31
N GLN A 121 -9.53 -17.91 -20.41
CA GLN A 121 -9.80 -18.61 -21.66
C GLN A 121 -11.30 -18.58 -22.01
N ARG A 122 -11.60 -18.73 -23.31
CA ARG A 122 -12.96 -18.92 -23.79
C ARG A 122 -13.62 -20.09 -23.06
N GLY A 123 -14.61 -19.80 -22.22
CA GLY A 123 -15.28 -20.76 -21.36
C GLY A 123 -14.81 -20.80 -19.89
N GLY A 124 -13.70 -20.18 -19.53
CA GLY A 124 -13.39 -19.84 -18.14
C GLY A 124 -14.30 -18.68 -17.71
N GLY A 125 -15.19 -18.85 -16.79
CA GLY A 125 -16.35 -18.00 -16.42
C GLY A 125 -16.15 -16.48 -16.26
N GLY A 126 -15.04 -15.90 -16.73
CA GLY A 126 -14.80 -14.45 -16.73
C GLY A 126 -14.67 -13.81 -15.34
N GLN A 127 -14.51 -14.60 -14.26
CA GLN A 127 -14.46 -14.08 -12.90
C GLN A 127 -13.25 -13.19 -12.66
N LEU A 128 -12.11 -13.48 -13.28
CA LEU A 128 -10.90 -12.67 -13.19
C LEU A 128 -11.14 -11.27 -13.76
N LYS A 129 -11.64 -11.19 -14.99
CA LYS A 129 -12.00 -9.89 -15.60
C LYS A 129 -13.09 -9.18 -14.83
N LYS A 130 -14.11 -9.92 -14.37
CA LYS A 130 -15.18 -9.34 -13.55
C LYS A 130 -14.60 -8.68 -12.28
N ALA A 131 -13.71 -9.36 -11.57
CA ALA A 131 -13.08 -8.80 -10.35
C ALA A 131 -12.29 -7.52 -10.65
N ILE A 132 -11.57 -7.46 -11.78
CA ILE A 132 -10.83 -6.27 -12.20
C ILE A 132 -11.80 -5.13 -12.58
N ASN A 133 -12.83 -5.45 -13.36
CA ASN A 133 -13.83 -4.47 -13.76
C ASN A 133 -14.57 -3.88 -12.53
N ASP A 134 -14.98 -4.73 -11.60
CA ASP A 134 -15.63 -4.30 -10.37
C ASP A 134 -14.69 -3.42 -9.54
N LEU A 135 -13.41 -3.80 -9.40
CA LEU A 135 -12.40 -2.98 -8.73
C LEU A 135 -12.32 -1.57 -9.35
N ILE A 136 -12.21 -1.47 -10.68
CA ILE A 136 -12.13 -0.18 -11.37
C ILE A 136 -13.40 0.64 -11.16
N ASN A 137 -14.58 0.01 -11.21
CA ASN A 137 -15.88 0.67 -11.03
C ASN A 137 -16.10 1.18 -9.59
N HIS A 138 -15.36 0.68 -8.61
CA HIS A 138 -15.38 1.20 -7.24
C HIS A 138 -14.51 2.45 -7.05
N PHE A 139 -13.79 2.89 -8.08
CA PHE A 139 -13.11 4.18 -8.07
C PHE A 139 -14.02 5.25 -8.70
N PRO A 140 -14.07 6.47 -8.14
CA PRO A 140 -14.87 7.55 -8.69
C PRO A 140 -14.54 7.85 -10.15
N ALA A 141 -15.54 8.26 -10.92
CA ALA A 141 -15.33 8.73 -12.28
C ALA A 141 -14.27 9.85 -12.33
N GLY A 142 -13.31 9.74 -13.25
CA GLY A 142 -12.17 10.66 -13.35
C GLY A 142 -10.98 10.28 -12.49
N SER A 143 -11.03 9.20 -11.72
CA SER A 143 -9.82 8.61 -11.12
C SER A 143 -8.86 8.17 -12.22
N LYS A 144 -7.57 8.45 -12.01
CA LYS A 144 -6.53 7.94 -12.92
C LYS A 144 -6.36 6.44 -12.71
N VAL A 145 -6.46 5.66 -13.79
CA VAL A 145 -6.25 4.22 -13.78
C VAL A 145 -5.14 3.88 -14.77
N ASP A 146 -4.07 3.25 -14.27
CA ASP A 146 -2.97 2.75 -15.09
C ASP A 146 -2.92 1.21 -15.00
N ILE A 147 -2.57 0.54 -16.11
CA ILE A 147 -2.42 -0.92 -16.15
C ILE A 147 -1.00 -1.25 -16.58
N ASN A 148 -0.40 -2.20 -15.89
CA ASN A 148 0.90 -2.79 -16.23
C ASN A 148 0.76 -4.31 -16.35
N ILE A 149 1.45 -4.89 -17.33
CA ILE A 149 1.63 -6.33 -17.45
C ILE A 149 2.88 -6.72 -16.66
N VAL A 150 2.78 -7.77 -15.84
CA VAL A 150 3.90 -8.23 -15.02
C VAL A 150 4.19 -9.71 -15.23
N ASN A 151 5.47 -10.05 -15.26
CA ASN A 151 6.02 -11.41 -15.30
C ASN A 151 7.49 -11.37 -14.85
N ASP A 152 8.48 -11.49 -15.72
CA ASP A 152 9.90 -11.29 -15.42
C ASP A 152 10.27 -9.79 -15.21
N GLY A 153 9.33 -8.90 -15.50
CA GLY A 153 9.45 -7.46 -15.34
C GLY A 153 8.09 -6.79 -15.18
N ILE A 154 8.08 -5.46 -15.25
CA ILE A 154 6.87 -4.62 -15.26
C ILE A 154 6.86 -3.82 -16.56
N TYR A 155 5.80 -3.98 -17.32
CA TYR A 155 5.64 -3.42 -18.66
C TYR A 155 4.34 -2.62 -18.73
N PRO A 156 4.37 -1.31 -19.02
CA PRO A 156 3.15 -0.53 -19.19
C PRO A 156 2.28 -1.12 -20.30
N TYR A 157 0.99 -1.30 -20.03
CA TYR A 157 0.03 -1.68 -21.03
C TYR A 157 -0.17 -0.54 -22.02
N GLN A 158 -0.03 -0.81 -23.31
CA GLN A 158 0.06 0.22 -24.36
C GLN A 158 -1.30 0.73 -24.87
N HIS A 159 -2.39 0.14 -24.38
CA HIS A 159 -3.74 0.47 -24.77
C HIS A 159 -4.54 1.08 -23.61
N THR A 160 -5.77 1.47 -23.87
CA THR A 160 -6.65 2.05 -22.87
C THR A 160 -7.20 1.02 -21.89
N VAL A 161 -7.71 1.49 -20.74
CA VAL A 161 -8.41 0.65 -19.77
C VAL A 161 -9.64 -0.01 -20.38
N ASP A 162 -10.39 0.72 -21.22
CA ASP A 162 -11.57 0.20 -21.89
C ASP A 162 -11.20 -0.93 -22.89
N GLU A 163 -10.10 -0.78 -23.61
CA GLU A 163 -9.59 -1.84 -24.48
C GLU A 163 -9.19 -3.08 -23.67
N PHE A 164 -8.52 -2.89 -22.52
CA PHE A 164 -8.20 -4.00 -21.62
C PHE A 164 -9.45 -4.73 -21.14
N LEU A 165 -10.46 -4.01 -20.67
CA LEU A 165 -11.69 -4.58 -20.12
C LEU A 165 -12.56 -5.26 -21.19
N THR A 166 -12.54 -4.77 -22.43
CA THR A 166 -13.33 -5.32 -23.55
C THR A 166 -12.59 -6.38 -24.35
N ASP A 167 -11.29 -6.55 -24.14
CA ASP A 167 -10.49 -7.57 -24.78
C ASP A 167 -11.02 -8.97 -24.44
N ARG A 168 -11.25 -9.79 -25.45
CA ARG A 168 -11.78 -11.16 -25.30
C ARG A 168 -10.71 -12.18 -24.93
N ASP A 169 -9.46 -11.85 -25.19
CA ASP A 169 -8.31 -12.71 -24.91
C ASP A 169 -7.07 -11.87 -24.61
N ILE A 170 -7.04 -11.32 -23.38
CA ILE A 170 -5.96 -10.45 -22.91
C ILE A 170 -4.59 -11.16 -22.96
N TYR A 171 -4.56 -12.48 -22.81
CA TYR A 171 -3.31 -13.23 -22.88
C TYR A 171 -2.76 -13.35 -24.29
N GLN A 172 -3.63 -13.39 -25.29
CA GLN A 172 -3.22 -13.39 -26.70
C GLN A 172 -2.77 -11.98 -27.13
N SER A 173 -3.50 -10.94 -26.76
CA SER A 173 -3.15 -9.56 -27.12
C SER A 173 -1.89 -9.04 -26.43
N THR A 174 -1.55 -9.58 -25.27
CA THR A 174 -0.32 -9.30 -24.53
C THR A 174 0.79 -10.32 -24.83
N ALA A 175 0.63 -11.20 -25.81
CA ALA A 175 1.65 -12.18 -26.17
C ALA A 175 2.97 -11.49 -26.56
N GLY A 176 4.10 -12.01 -26.04
CA GLY A 176 5.43 -11.45 -26.29
C GLY A 176 5.83 -10.27 -25.42
N ILE A 177 4.98 -9.84 -24.47
CA ILE A 177 5.38 -8.87 -23.45
C ILE A 177 6.11 -9.61 -22.34
N GLY A 178 7.42 -9.35 -22.18
CA GLY A 178 8.30 -10.03 -21.24
C GLY A 178 8.37 -11.54 -21.43
N ASP A 179 8.91 -12.26 -20.46
CA ASP A 179 8.98 -13.72 -20.44
C ASP A 179 7.93 -14.31 -19.49
N ALA A 180 6.85 -14.83 -20.06
CA ALA A 180 5.74 -15.43 -19.32
C ALA A 180 6.06 -16.77 -18.64
N SER A 181 7.28 -17.31 -18.83
CA SER A 181 7.74 -18.53 -18.16
C SER A 181 8.17 -18.29 -16.72
N TYR A 182 8.36 -17.01 -16.36
CA TYR A 182 8.87 -16.61 -15.06
C TYR A 182 7.95 -15.59 -14.40
N THR A 183 7.92 -15.63 -13.06
CA THR A 183 7.28 -14.61 -12.23
C THR A 183 8.17 -14.36 -11.02
N ASP A 184 8.84 -13.22 -11.01
CA ASP A 184 9.71 -12.79 -9.92
C ASP A 184 8.97 -11.81 -9.00
N PHE A 185 8.29 -12.36 -7.99
CA PHE A 185 7.55 -11.54 -7.03
C PHE A 185 8.43 -10.60 -6.21
N GLN A 186 9.71 -10.96 -5.97
CA GLN A 186 10.63 -10.05 -5.29
C GLN A 186 10.84 -8.78 -6.11
N LEU A 187 11.16 -8.95 -7.38
CA LEU A 187 11.32 -7.84 -8.31
C LEU A 187 10.02 -7.02 -8.41
N ILE A 188 8.89 -7.71 -8.59
CA ILE A 188 7.57 -7.10 -8.77
C ILE A 188 7.20 -6.27 -7.53
N PHE A 189 7.24 -6.84 -6.32
CA PHE A 189 6.88 -6.12 -5.09
C PHE A 189 7.82 -4.95 -4.81
N ASN A 190 9.14 -5.10 -4.99
CA ASN A 190 10.07 -3.99 -4.82
C ASN A 190 9.74 -2.85 -5.79
N LYS A 191 9.52 -3.15 -7.07
CA LYS A 191 9.18 -2.13 -8.07
C LYS A 191 7.83 -1.46 -7.83
N ILE A 192 6.81 -2.22 -7.39
CA ILE A 192 5.50 -1.66 -7.01
C ILE A 192 5.68 -0.67 -5.87
N LEU A 193 6.42 -1.05 -4.83
CA LEU A 193 6.65 -0.22 -3.66
C LEU A 193 7.50 1.02 -3.98
N GLU A 194 8.51 0.89 -4.84
CA GLU A 194 9.33 2.00 -5.32
C GLU A 194 8.54 2.99 -6.19
N ALA A 195 7.64 2.48 -7.03
CA ALA A 195 6.85 3.30 -7.96
C ALA A 195 5.65 3.97 -7.29
N GLN A 196 5.27 3.55 -6.09
CA GLN A 196 4.06 4.02 -5.44
C GLN A 196 4.12 5.51 -5.10
N GLN A 197 3.15 6.25 -5.60
CA GLN A 197 3.00 7.69 -5.34
C GLN A 197 1.97 7.93 -4.22
N PRO A 198 2.03 9.06 -3.53
CA PRO A 198 1.00 9.45 -2.57
C PRO A 198 -0.40 9.44 -3.20
N GLY A 199 -1.37 8.85 -2.50
CA GLY A 199 -2.75 8.71 -3.00
C GLY A 199 -2.95 7.67 -4.11
N ASN A 200 -1.92 6.83 -4.38
CA ASN A 200 -2.03 5.72 -5.31
C ASN A 200 -2.39 4.42 -4.59
N VAL A 201 -3.28 3.66 -5.18
CA VAL A 201 -3.61 2.29 -4.81
C VAL A 201 -3.04 1.36 -5.87
N SER A 202 -2.07 0.54 -5.48
CA SER A 202 -1.47 -0.47 -6.36
C SER A 202 -2.12 -1.82 -6.13
N VAL A 203 -2.55 -2.51 -7.18
CA VAL A 203 -3.21 -3.82 -7.09
C VAL A 203 -2.51 -4.82 -8.00
N LEU A 204 -1.87 -5.82 -7.40
CA LEU A 204 -1.35 -6.97 -8.13
C LEU A 204 -2.46 -8.01 -8.28
N VAL A 205 -2.73 -8.43 -9.52
CA VAL A 205 -3.68 -9.49 -9.87
C VAL A 205 -2.88 -10.73 -10.28
N SER A 206 -2.97 -11.81 -9.50
CA SER A 206 -2.08 -12.97 -9.63
C SER A 206 -2.70 -14.23 -9.01
N ASP A 207 -2.24 -15.42 -9.41
CA ASP A 207 -2.50 -16.65 -8.66
C ASP A 207 -1.42 -16.95 -7.59
N LEU A 208 -0.44 -16.04 -7.46
CA LEU A 208 0.67 -16.08 -6.52
C LEU A 208 1.53 -17.35 -6.63
N ILE A 209 1.64 -17.91 -7.84
CA ILE A 209 2.57 -19.01 -8.10
C ILE A 209 3.95 -18.43 -8.44
N TYR A 210 4.90 -18.65 -7.54
CA TYR A 210 6.27 -18.17 -7.71
C TYR A 210 7.05 -19.05 -8.70
N SER A 211 7.61 -18.45 -9.73
CA SER A 211 8.40 -19.12 -10.76
C SER A 211 9.64 -18.29 -11.12
N PRO A 212 10.67 -18.28 -10.25
CA PRO A 212 11.88 -17.50 -10.50
C PRO A 212 12.71 -18.06 -11.66
N GLN A 213 13.47 -17.18 -12.33
CA GLN A 213 14.19 -17.50 -13.56
C GLN A 213 15.30 -18.55 -13.38
N ASP A 214 16.00 -18.54 -12.26
CA ASP A 214 17.12 -19.46 -12.00
C ASP A 214 16.85 -20.35 -10.79
N THR A 215 16.26 -21.51 -11.06
CA THR A 215 16.03 -22.57 -10.05
C THR A 215 16.94 -23.78 -10.21
N ARG A 216 17.86 -23.75 -11.17
CA ARG A 216 18.74 -24.89 -11.42
C ARG A 216 19.70 -25.14 -10.25
N GLY A 217 19.60 -26.34 -9.66
CA GLY A 217 20.40 -26.74 -8.50
C GLY A 217 19.96 -26.15 -7.17
N VAL A 218 18.82 -25.45 -7.13
CA VAL A 218 18.25 -24.92 -5.91
C VAL A 218 17.18 -25.90 -5.41
N SER A 219 17.23 -26.26 -4.12
CA SER A 219 16.18 -27.12 -3.53
C SER A 219 14.85 -26.37 -3.44
N LEU A 220 13.74 -27.09 -3.59
CA LEU A 220 12.39 -26.54 -3.44
C LEU A 220 12.19 -25.86 -2.07
N GLU A 221 12.78 -26.44 -1.01
CA GLU A 221 12.76 -25.88 0.34
C GLU A 221 13.44 -24.50 0.40
N LYS A 222 14.56 -24.34 -0.29
CA LYS A 222 15.25 -23.05 -0.38
C LYS A 222 14.42 -22.01 -1.13
N ILE A 223 13.81 -22.40 -2.26
CA ILE A 223 12.92 -21.54 -3.02
C ILE A 223 11.75 -21.09 -2.14
N PHE A 224 11.11 -22.00 -1.43
CA PHE A 224 9.99 -21.72 -0.53
C PHE A 224 10.39 -20.79 0.64
N ASN A 225 11.56 -21.02 1.23
CA ASN A 225 12.09 -20.17 2.30
C ASN A 225 12.46 -18.77 1.80
N GLU A 226 12.99 -18.67 0.60
CA GLU A 226 13.24 -17.39 -0.07
C GLU A 226 11.92 -16.66 -0.32
N GLU A 227 10.93 -17.30 -0.91
CA GLU A 227 9.61 -16.75 -1.17
C GLU A 227 8.93 -16.23 0.11
N SER A 228 8.88 -17.01 1.17
CA SER A 228 8.27 -16.60 2.45
C SER A 228 8.98 -15.41 3.09
N SER A 229 10.27 -15.20 2.80
CA SER A 229 11.05 -14.06 3.29
C SER A 229 10.94 -12.82 2.40
N LEU A 230 10.54 -12.95 1.14
CA LEU A 230 10.53 -11.86 0.16
C LEU A 230 9.53 -10.76 0.50
N ALA A 231 8.29 -11.14 0.77
CA ALA A 231 7.25 -10.20 1.17
C ALA A 231 7.67 -9.45 2.45
N THR A 232 8.16 -10.19 3.45
CA THR A 232 8.64 -9.59 4.71
C THR A 232 9.78 -8.60 4.47
N ARG A 233 10.75 -8.91 3.61
CA ARG A 233 11.88 -8.01 3.31
C ARG A 233 11.45 -6.79 2.50
N ALA A 234 10.59 -6.97 1.50
CA ALA A 234 10.09 -5.87 0.69
C ALA A 234 9.32 -4.89 1.58
N PHE A 235 8.34 -5.36 2.34
CA PHE A 235 7.52 -4.49 3.18
C PHE A 235 8.28 -3.91 4.39
N ALA A 236 9.30 -4.60 4.92
CA ALA A 236 10.11 -4.07 6.02
C ALA A 236 10.90 -2.79 5.64
N ARG A 237 11.20 -2.60 4.35
CA ARG A 237 11.89 -1.39 3.85
C ARG A 237 10.95 -0.18 3.71
N TYR A 238 9.66 -0.42 3.50
CA TYR A 238 8.68 0.62 3.17
C TYR A 238 7.68 0.79 4.32
N LYS A 239 8.14 1.47 5.38
CA LYS A 239 7.30 1.79 6.53
C LYS A 239 6.08 2.60 6.12
N GLY A 240 4.96 2.41 6.83
CA GLY A 240 3.72 3.14 6.57
C GLY A 240 2.87 2.58 5.42
N LYS A 241 3.25 1.43 4.85
CA LYS A 241 2.42 0.72 3.87
C LYS A 241 1.50 -0.29 4.54
N SER A 242 0.31 -0.43 3.98
CA SER A 242 -0.65 -1.47 4.33
C SER A 242 -0.91 -2.35 3.11
N VAL A 243 -1.18 -3.62 3.37
CA VAL A 243 -1.47 -4.61 2.33
C VAL A 243 -2.78 -5.32 2.67
N VAL A 244 -3.66 -5.44 1.69
CA VAL A 244 -4.83 -6.31 1.77
C VAL A 244 -4.71 -7.38 0.69
N VAL A 245 -4.84 -8.64 1.08
CA VAL A 245 -4.86 -9.78 0.15
C VAL A 245 -6.29 -10.31 0.11
N GLN A 246 -6.93 -10.16 -1.04
CA GLN A 246 -8.27 -10.66 -1.31
C GLN A 246 -8.18 -11.92 -2.16
N GLN A 247 -8.80 -12.99 -1.70
CA GLN A 247 -8.90 -14.25 -2.42
C GLN A 247 -10.23 -14.37 -3.15
N PHE A 248 -10.16 -14.65 -4.43
CA PHE A 248 -11.28 -14.95 -5.29
C PHE A 248 -11.22 -16.41 -5.79
N MET A 249 -12.32 -16.91 -6.33
CA MET A 249 -12.36 -18.22 -6.98
C MET A 249 -12.78 -18.05 -8.43
N GLY A 250 -11.90 -18.46 -9.35
CA GLY A 250 -12.15 -18.43 -10.79
C GLY A 250 -12.36 -19.81 -11.38
N ASP A 251 -13.12 -19.88 -12.49
CA ASP A 251 -13.10 -21.07 -13.33
C ASP A 251 -11.75 -21.15 -14.03
N PHE A 252 -11.16 -22.33 -13.95
CA PHE A 252 -9.85 -22.63 -14.48
C PHE A 252 -9.94 -23.84 -15.40
N SER A 253 -9.41 -23.72 -16.61
CA SER A 253 -9.35 -24.87 -17.52
C SER A 253 -8.05 -24.82 -18.32
N GLY A 254 -7.12 -25.68 -17.99
CA GLY A 254 -5.81 -25.76 -18.64
C GLY A 254 -4.74 -26.37 -17.74
N LYS A 255 -3.51 -26.07 -18.06
CA LYS A 255 -2.33 -26.67 -17.43
C LYS A 255 -2.14 -26.14 -15.99
N TYR A 256 -2.20 -27.06 -15.03
CA TYR A 256 -1.90 -26.81 -13.64
C TYR A 256 -0.43 -27.16 -13.33
N TYR A 257 0.23 -26.28 -12.60
CA TYR A 257 1.62 -26.42 -12.18
C TYR A 257 1.68 -26.70 -10.68
N PRO A 258 1.74 -27.99 -10.28
CA PRO A 258 1.83 -28.34 -8.86
C PRO A 258 3.22 -28.02 -8.31
N TYR A 259 3.28 -27.67 -7.03
CA TYR A 259 4.51 -27.32 -6.32
C TYR A 259 5.63 -28.39 -6.43
N ASN A 260 5.27 -29.67 -6.38
CA ASN A 260 6.22 -30.79 -6.32
C ASN A 260 5.94 -31.89 -7.34
N GLY A 261 5.33 -31.57 -8.47
CA GLY A 261 4.90 -32.56 -9.43
C GLY A 261 5.07 -32.17 -10.88
N ILE A 262 4.67 -33.11 -11.75
CA ILE A 262 4.62 -32.88 -13.18
C ILE A 262 3.34 -32.09 -13.52
N PRO A 263 3.42 -31.02 -14.34
CA PRO A 263 2.23 -30.28 -14.76
C PRO A 263 1.22 -31.19 -15.46
N PHE A 264 -0.07 -30.99 -15.16
CA PHE A 264 -1.17 -31.77 -15.72
C PHE A 264 -2.38 -30.88 -16.09
N GLU A 265 -3.23 -31.38 -16.96
CA GLU A 265 -4.46 -30.69 -17.32
C GLU A 265 -5.46 -30.75 -16.17
N TYR A 266 -6.03 -29.59 -15.82
CA TYR A 266 -7.01 -29.46 -14.73
C TYR A 266 -8.17 -28.57 -15.21
N SER A 267 -9.39 -28.95 -14.85
CA SER A 267 -10.58 -28.14 -15.01
C SER A 267 -11.36 -28.08 -13.70
N GLY A 268 -11.64 -26.90 -13.21
CA GLY A 268 -12.32 -26.70 -11.94
C GLY A 268 -12.15 -25.29 -11.39
N LYS A 269 -12.47 -25.11 -10.11
CA LYS A 269 -12.29 -23.82 -9.45
C LYS A 269 -10.87 -23.69 -8.87
N ARG A 270 -10.23 -22.56 -9.10
CA ARG A 270 -8.94 -22.24 -8.50
C ARG A 270 -8.94 -20.82 -7.93
N PRO A 271 -8.17 -20.59 -6.84
CA PRO A 271 -8.03 -19.24 -6.31
C PRO A 271 -7.16 -18.37 -7.23
N PHE A 272 -7.50 -17.09 -7.30
CA PHE A 272 -6.64 -16.00 -7.69
C PHE A 272 -6.78 -14.87 -6.67
N TYR A 273 -5.87 -13.91 -6.69
CA TYR A 273 -5.75 -12.93 -5.64
C TYR A 273 -5.62 -11.51 -6.21
N LEU A 274 -6.22 -10.57 -5.50
CA LEU A 274 -5.92 -9.15 -5.62
C LEU A 274 -5.11 -8.75 -4.39
N VAL A 275 -3.85 -8.37 -4.60
CA VAL A 275 -2.97 -7.85 -3.54
C VAL A 275 -2.97 -6.33 -3.63
N ILE A 276 -3.74 -5.69 -2.75
CA ILE A 276 -3.93 -4.25 -2.69
C ILE A 276 -2.88 -3.66 -1.78
N ILE A 277 -2.09 -2.73 -2.29
CA ILE A 277 -0.97 -2.09 -1.60
C ILE A 277 -1.17 -0.57 -1.65
N ALA A 278 -1.17 0.07 -0.50
CA ALA A 278 -1.30 1.52 -0.40
C ALA A 278 -0.59 2.05 0.86
N ASP A 279 -0.43 3.36 0.97
CA ASP A 279 -0.10 3.99 2.24
C ASP A 279 -1.19 3.69 3.27
N SER A 280 -0.82 3.59 4.54
CA SER A 280 -1.77 3.18 5.59
C SER A 280 -2.97 4.14 5.70
N ASP A 281 -2.75 5.44 5.54
CA ASP A 281 -3.79 6.46 5.50
C ASP A 281 -4.71 6.32 4.28
N VAL A 282 -4.16 5.97 3.12
CA VAL A 282 -4.94 5.67 1.91
C VAL A 282 -5.76 4.40 2.09
N MET A 283 -5.19 3.37 2.73
CA MET A 283 -5.91 2.13 3.03
C MET A 283 -7.06 2.36 4.01
N ASP A 284 -6.87 3.23 4.99
CA ASP A 284 -7.93 3.64 5.92
C ASP A 284 -9.02 4.46 5.21
N LEU A 285 -8.61 5.32 4.26
CA LEU A 285 -9.56 6.04 3.41
C LEU A 285 -10.42 5.08 2.57
N LEU A 286 -9.81 4.06 1.94
CA LEU A 286 -10.55 3.02 1.20
C LEU A 286 -11.58 2.30 2.08
N ALA A 287 -11.27 2.11 3.36
CA ALA A 287 -12.17 1.44 4.30
C ALA A 287 -13.32 2.33 4.81
N GLN A 288 -13.15 3.64 4.84
CA GLN A 288 -14.07 4.57 5.50
C GLN A 288 -14.85 5.48 4.54
N ASP A 289 -14.29 5.81 3.38
CA ASP A 289 -14.90 6.72 2.43
C ASP A 289 -15.83 5.98 1.48
N LYS A 290 -17.13 6.36 1.52
CA LYS A 290 -18.18 5.75 0.68
C LYS A 290 -17.89 5.83 -0.82
N ARG A 291 -17.03 6.75 -1.26
CA ARG A 291 -16.63 6.85 -2.68
C ARG A 291 -15.91 5.61 -3.17
N TYR A 292 -15.24 4.87 -2.26
CA TYR A 292 -14.46 3.68 -2.54
C TYR A 292 -15.09 2.41 -1.93
N SER A 293 -16.37 2.49 -1.54
CA SER A 293 -17.06 1.31 -0.99
C SER A 293 -17.05 0.16 -2.00
N GLY A 294 -16.69 -1.01 -1.52
CA GLY A 294 -16.56 -2.21 -2.36
C GLY A 294 -15.13 -2.53 -2.82
N VAL A 295 -14.17 -1.59 -2.74
CA VAL A 295 -12.76 -1.90 -3.04
C VAL A 295 -12.22 -2.98 -2.09
N LEU A 296 -12.54 -2.87 -0.79
CA LEU A 296 -12.10 -3.81 0.24
C LEU A 296 -13.14 -4.89 0.59
N ASP A 297 -14.40 -4.70 0.24
CA ASP A 297 -15.54 -5.51 0.64
C ASP A 297 -16.34 -6.07 -0.56
N ALA A 298 -15.65 -6.41 -1.65
CA ALA A 298 -16.30 -6.99 -2.82
C ALA A 298 -17.00 -8.31 -2.47
N PRO A 299 -18.26 -8.52 -2.91
CA PRO A 299 -19.09 -9.67 -2.48
C PRO A 299 -18.53 -11.03 -2.95
N GLU A 300 -17.71 -11.06 -4.00
CA GLU A 300 -17.08 -12.26 -4.53
C GLU A 300 -15.81 -12.68 -3.78
N VAL A 301 -15.33 -11.85 -2.83
CA VAL A 301 -14.16 -12.14 -2.01
C VAL A 301 -14.47 -13.31 -1.07
N ARG A 302 -13.69 -14.37 -1.15
CA ARG A 302 -13.80 -15.55 -0.29
C ARG A 302 -13.14 -15.35 1.06
N ASN A 303 -11.92 -14.80 1.02
CA ASN A 303 -11.13 -14.49 2.21
C ASN A 303 -10.43 -13.15 1.96
N SER A 304 -10.30 -12.36 3.02
CA SER A 304 -9.54 -11.11 3.01
C SER A 304 -8.64 -11.05 4.23
N TYR A 305 -7.38 -10.71 4.01
CA TYR A 305 -6.37 -10.56 5.05
C TYR A 305 -5.75 -9.18 4.93
N ARG A 306 -5.72 -8.42 6.03
CA ARG A 306 -5.10 -7.10 6.09
C ARG A 306 -3.84 -7.15 6.95
N PHE A 307 -2.74 -6.64 6.39
CA PHE A 307 -1.45 -6.49 7.05
C PHE A 307 -1.14 -4.99 7.15
N ASN A 308 -1.10 -4.49 8.37
CA ASN A 308 -0.72 -3.10 8.64
C ASN A 308 0.67 -3.09 9.27
N GLN A 309 1.53 -2.19 8.82
CA GLN A 309 2.79 -1.89 9.51
C GLN A 309 2.60 -0.84 10.62
N GLY A 310 1.40 -0.68 11.13
CA GLY A 310 1.13 0.16 12.27
C GLY A 310 1.64 -0.49 13.56
N THR A 311 2.06 0.33 14.50
CA THR A 311 2.31 -0.03 15.89
C THR A 311 0.98 -0.33 16.61
N SER A 312 0.21 -1.30 16.14
CA SER A 312 -0.81 -1.86 17.01
C SER A 312 -0.05 -2.69 18.04
N GLU A 313 0.10 -2.16 19.23
CA GLU A 313 0.46 -2.95 20.39
C GLU A 313 -0.63 -4.02 20.52
N VAL A 314 -0.30 -5.22 20.03
CA VAL A 314 -1.14 -6.38 20.33
C VAL A 314 -0.87 -6.70 21.79
N GLU A 315 -1.80 -6.35 22.67
CA GLU A 315 -1.74 -6.75 24.06
C GLU A 315 -1.92 -8.27 24.12
N CYS A 316 -0.79 -8.97 24.13
CA CYS A 316 -0.75 -10.41 24.28
C CYS A 316 -0.64 -10.75 25.77
N ARG A 317 -1.62 -11.46 26.30
CA ARG A 317 -1.56 -12.01 27.65
C ARG A 317 -1.39 -13.52 27.58
N VAL A 318 -0.24 -14.01 28.01
CA VAL A 318 -0.02 -15.45 28.19
C VAL A 318 -0.61 -15.86 29.55
N LEU A 319 -1.60 -16.75 29.52
CA LEU A 319 -2.23 -17.28 30.73
C LEU A 319 -1.68 -18.71 30.99
N PRO A 320 -0.62 -18.84 31.82
CA PRO A 320 0.03 -20.12 32.04
C PRO A 320 -0.80 -21.10 32.90
N GLU A 321 -1.88 -20.64 33.53
CA GLU A 321 -2.73 -21.43 34.41
C GLU A 321 -4.05 -21.88 33.75
N TRP A 322 -4.16 -21.75 32.43
CA TRP A 322 -5.39 -22.17 31.73
C TRP A 322 -5.52 -23.68 31.71
N LYS A 323 -6.75 -24.19 31.92
CA LYS A 323 -7.06 -25.64 32.02
C LYS A 323 -6.65 -26.46 30.79
N ASP A 324 -6.53 -25.82 29.64
CA ASP A 324 -6.24 -26.46 28.35
C ASP A 324 -4.76 -26.33 27.94
N ASN A 325 -3.88 -25.90 28.83
CA ASN A 325 -2.46 -25.82 28.55
C ASN A 325 -1.86 -27.21 28.36
N VAL A 326 -1.15 -27.40 27.26
CA VAL A 326 -0.37 -28.61 26.98
C VAL A 326 1.09 -28.34 27.38
N GLY A 327 1.61 -29.13 28.31
CA GLY A 327 2.97 -29.01 28.84
C GLY A 327 3.04 -28.35 30.24
N ARG A 328 4.27 -28.32 30.79
CA ARG A 328 4.55 -27.71 32.09
C ARG A 328 5.23 -26.36 31.89
N PHE A 329 4.65 -25.30 32.47
CA PHE A 329 5.20 -23.94 32.42
C PHE A 329 5.66 -23.50 33.81
N ARG A 330 6.80 -22.83 33.87
CA ARG A 330 7.23 -22.11 35.08
C ARG A 330 7.20 -20.60 34.81
N VAL A 331 6.42 -19.90 35.60
CA VAL A 331 6.39 -18.43 35.59
C VAL A 331 7.46 -17.92 36.53
N LYS A 332 8.39 -17.10 36.03
CA LYS A 332 9.36 -16.37 36.84
C LYS A 332 8.78 -14.96 37.04
N HIS A 333 8.50 -14.62 38.31
CA HIS A 333 8.05 -13.26 38.66
C HIS A 333 9.19 -12.26 38.50
N GLY A 334 8.97 -11.25 37.71
CA GLY A 334 9.82 -10.09 37.42
C GLY A 334 8.98 -9.11 36.61
N ASP A 335 9.54 -8.00 36.13
CA ASP A 335 8.82 -6.94 35.40
C ASP A 335 8.25 -7.38 34.03
N GLY A 336 7.85 -8.62 33.90
CA GLY A 336 7.22 -9.26 32.75
C GLY A 336 7.09 -10.76 32.95
N ILE A 337 6.15 -11.40 32.24
CA ILE A 337 6.02 -12.84 32.24
C ILE A 337 7.10 -13.42 31.34
N VAL A 338 8.14 -14.01 31.92
CA VAL A 338 9.15 -14.76 31.19
C VAL A 338 8.83 -16.26 31.31
N LEU A 339 8.48 -16.89 30.19
CA LEU A 339 8.38 -18.35 30.11
C LEU A 339 9.80 -18.93 30.11
N ALA A 340 10.27 -19.38 31.27
CA ALA A 340 11.66 -19.77 31.45
C ALA A 340 11.99 -21.17 30.91
N LYS A 341 11.02 -22.08 30.77
CA LYS A 341 11.21 -23.44 30.23
C LYS A 341 9.88 -24.08 29.87
N CYS A 342 9.74 -24.55 28.62
CA CYS A 342 8.73 -25.52 28.24
C CYS A 342 9.38 -26.91 28.30
N ASP A 343 9.06 -27.74 29.28
CA ASP A 343 9.43 -29.14 29.25
C ASP A 343 8.39 -29.83 28.36
N GLY A 344 8.72 -30.01 27.08
CA GLY A 344 7.97 -30.90 26.22
C GLY A 344 8.16 -32.33 26.66
N ASP A 345 7.06 -33.05 26.87
CA ASP A 345 7.13 -34.50 27.01
C ASP A 345 7.67 -35.11 25.70
N ARG A 346 8.58 -36.05 25.85
CA ARG A 346 9.17 -36.84 24.78
C ARG A 346 8.13 -37.74 24.15
#